data_9200abcbecc63f5a575ac5d3b29a5f47
#
_entry.id   9200abcbecc63f5a575ac5d3b29a5f47
#
_cell.length_a   1.000
_cell.length_b   1.000
_cell.length_c   1.000
_cell.angle_alpha   90.00
_cell.angle_beta   90.00
_cell.angle_gamma   90.00
#
_symmetry.space_group_name_H-M   'P 1'
#
loop_
_entity.id
_entity.type
_entity.pdbx_description
1 polymer ?
#
loop_
_entity_poly.entity_id
_entity_poly.type
_entity_poly.pdbx_seq_one_letter_code
_entity_poly.pdbx_strand_id
1 'polypeptide(L)'
;GVLGEAEAISWMSFLASTVHPAVAQGPERVAEAWRIAEKKLSGKQWCVGEKYSIADIHLFRLYWRFKDRFGLKAADHPSVHALYDRMMQRPAVKKTIEAESKIQSSLPA
;
A
#
# COMPACT_ATOMS: atom_id res chain seq x y z
N GLY A 1 2.32 6.00 -20.97
CA GLY A 1 2.93 5.23 -22.06
C GLY A 1 2.98 3.73 -21.76
N VAL A 2 3.47 2.97 -22.71
CA VAL A 2 3.51 1.50 -22.60
C VAL A 2 4.34 1.04 -21.40
N LEU A 3 5.48 1.66 -21.14
CA LEU A 3 6.33 1.31 -20.01
C LEU A 3 5.63 1.59 -18.67
N GLY A 4 4.91 2.71 -18.59
CA GLY A 4 4.15 3.04 -17.39
C GLY A 4 3.03 2.05 -17.13
N GLU A 5 2.35 1.60 -18.18
CA GLU A 5 1.30 0.58 -18.05
C GLU A 5 1.88 -0.75 -17.60
N ALA A 6 3.03 -1.14 -18.14
CA ALA A 6 3.70 -2.38 -17.74
C ALA A 6 4.14 -2.32 -16.27
N GLU A 7 4.66 -1.18 -15.82
CA GLU A 7 5.05 -1.00 -14.42
C GLU A 7 3.83 -1.08 -13.49
N ALA A 8 2.71 -0.45 -13.87
CA ALA A 8 1.48 -0.50 -13.10
C ALA A 8 0.96 -1.94 -12.98
N ILE A 9 0.96 -2.68 -14.08
CA ILE A 9 0.55 -4.09 -14.08
C ILE A 9 1.46 -4.92 -13.19
N SER A 10 2.77 -4.69 -13.25
CA SER A 10 3.76 -5.37 -12.41
C SER A 10 3.47 -5.13 -10.92
N TRP A 11 3.18 -3.89 -10.53
CA TRP A 11 2.82 -3.57 -9.16
C TRP A 11 1.53 -4.27 -8.73
N MET A 12 0.49 -4.21 -9.56
CA MET A 12 -0.80 -4.83 -9.25
C MET A 12 -0.66 -6.34 -9.10
N SER A 13 0.10 -6.98 -9.99
CA SER A 13 0.42 -8.41 -9.88
C SER A 13 1.14 -8.74 -8.60
N PHE A 14 2.17 -7.96 -8.24
CA PHE A 14 2.92 -8.16 -7.01
C PHE A 14 2.02 -8.04 -5.78
N LEU A 15 1.19 -6.99 -5.73
CA LEU A 15 0.30 -6.78 -4.59
C LEU A 15 -0.72 -7.91 -4.46
N ALA A 16 -1.26 -8.37 -5.58
CA ALA A 16 -2.25 -9.45 -5.58
C ALA A 16 -1.65 -10.83 -5.29
N SER A 17 -0.44 -11.11 -5.79
CA SER A 17 0.15 -12.44 -5.68
C SER A 17 1.06 -12.63 -4.47
N THR A 18 1.59 -11.56 -3.90
CA THR A 18 2.58 -11.63 -2.82
C THR A 18 2.12 -10.94 -1.55
N VAL A 19 1.73 -9.66 -1.65
CA VAL A 19 1.40 -8.87 -0.45
C VAL A 19 0.07 -9.31 0.15
N HIS A 20 -0.98 -9.36 -0.64
CA HIS A 20 -2.30 -9.74 -0.13
C HIS A 20 -2.34 -11.17 0.43
N PRO A 21 -1.83 -12.18 -0.30
CA PRO A 21 -1.84 -13.56 0.22
C PRO A 21 -0.93 -13.78 1.43
N ALA A 22 0.05 -12.92 1.67
CA ALA A 22 0.98 -13.07 2.80
C ALA A 22 0.26 -13.12 4.15
N VAL A 23 -0.92 -12.52 4.25
CA VAL A 23 -1.73 -12.54 5.48
C VAL A 23 -2.02 -13.99 5.92
N ALA A 24 -2.37 -14.85 4.97
CA ALA A 24 -2.65 -16.26 5.24
C ALA A 24 -1.40 -17.08 5.55
N GLN A 25 -0.21 -16.55 5.22
CA GLN A 25 1.07 -17.24 5.39
C GLN A 25 1.81 -16.86 6.67
N GLY A 26 1.27 -15.94 7.46
CA GLY A 26 1.80 -15.56 8.76
C GLY A 26 2.57 -14.25 8.80
N PRO A 27 2.87 -13.74 10.03
CA PRO A 27 3.48 -12.42 10.20
C PRO A 27 4.86 -12.26 9.57
N GLU A 28 5.66 -13.32 9.54
CA GLU A 28 6.99 -13.28 8.94
C GLU A 28 6.91 -13.04 7.43
N ARG A 29 5.94 -13.67 6.78
CA ARG A 29 5.72 -13.50 5.35
C ARG A 29 5.18 -12.10 5.05
N VAL A 30 4.33 -11.57 5.90
CA VAL A 30 3.86 -10.18 5.78
C VAL A 30 5.04 -9.22 5.85
N ALA A 31 5.92 -9.37 6.83
CA ALA A 31 7.11 -8.53 6.97
C ALA A 31 8.01 -8.61 5.75
N GLU A 32 8.23 -9.82 5.22
CA GLU A 32 9.03 -10.02 4.02
C GLU A 32 8.41 -9.33 2.80
N ALA A 33 7.10 -9.49 2.60
CA ALA A 33 6.39 -8.88 1.49
C ALA A 33 6.51 -7.35 1.51
N TRP A 34 6.40 -6.73 2.69
CA TRP A 34 6.53 -5.28 2.82
C TRP A 34 7.97 -4.79 2.65
N ARG A 35 8.97 -5.60 3.01
CA ARG A 35 10.36 -5.28 2.69
C ARG A 35 10.60 -5.27 1.18
N ILE A 36 10.00 -6.20 0.46
CA ILE A 36 10.07 -6.23 -1.01
C ILE A 36 9.39 -4.99 -1.59
N ALA A 37 8.22 -4.64 -1.09
CA ALA A 37 7.51 -3.44 -1.52
C ALA A 37 8.34 -2.18 -1.30
N GLU A 38 8.99 -2.06 -0.14
CA GLU A 38 9.87 -0.95 0.17
C GLU A 38 11.03 -0.87 -0.82
N LYS A 39 11.64 -1.99 -1.13
CA LYS A 39 12.75 -2.05 -2.08
C LYS A 39 12.31 -1.63 -3.48
N LYS A 40 11.13 -2.07 -3.92
CA LYS A 40 10.59 -1.70 -5.24
C LYS A 40 10.30 -0.20 -5.33
N LEU A 41 9.87 0.41 -4.23
CA LEU A 41 9.50 1.83 -4.21
C LEU A 41 10.67 2.75 -3.89
N SER A 42 11.76 2.22 -3.36
CA SER A 42 12.92 3.00 -2.94
C SER A 42 13.44 3.93 -4.04
N GLY A 43 13.62 5.20 -3.71
CA GLY A 43 14.09 6.21 -4.67
C GLY A 43 13.00 6.75 -5.60
N LYS A 44 11.76 6.31 -5.43
CA LYS A 44 10.64 6.76 -6.27
C LYS A 44 9.61 7.49 -5.41
N GLN A 45 8.99 8.52 -6.01
CA GLN A 45 7.90 9.22 -5.36
C GLN A 45 6.58 8.46 -5.47
N TRP A 46 6.35 7.83 -6.63
CA TRP A 46 5.16 7.04 -6.93
C TRP A 46 5.56 5.68 -7.48
N CYS A 47 4.65 4.72 -7.43
CA CYS A 47 4.92 3.35 -7.92
C CYS A 47 5.34 3.34 -9.39
N VAL A 48 4.75 4.20 -10.20
CA VAL A 48 5.02 4.27 -11.63
C VAL A 48 5.64 5.63 -11.97
N GLY A 49 6.92 5.78 -11.63
CA GLY A 49 7.68 6.97 -12.00
C GLY A 49 7.26 8.23 -11.24
N GLU A 50 6.94 9.29 -11.97
CA GLU A 50 6.69 10.61 -11.40
C GLU A 50 5.21 10.94 -11.25
N LYS A 51 4.32 10.06 -11.70
CA LYS A 51 2.88 10.32 -11.69
C LYS A 51 2.14 9.36 -10.78
N TYR A 52 1.15 9.91 -10.09
CA TYR A 52 0.19 9.14 -9.33
C TYR A 52 -0.57 8.16 -10.22
N SER A 53 -0.76 6.93 -9.75
CA SER A 53 -1.42 5.88 -10.52
C SER A 53 -2.29 5.00 -9.62
N ILE A 54 -3.04 4.09 -10.26
CA ILE A 54 -3.86 3.12 -9.55
C ILE A 54 -3.03 2.22 -8.63
N ALA A 55 -1.78 1.96 -8.99
CA ALA A 55 -0.87 1.17 -8.15
C ALA A 55 -0.61 1.84 -6.81
N ASP A 56 -0.51 3.18 -6.80
CA ASP A 56 -0.33 3.94 -5.56
C ASP A 56 -1.54 3.83 -4.65
N ILE A 57 -2.74 3.90 -5.21
CA ILE A 57 -3.99 3.75 -4.46
C ILE A 57 -4.03 2.37 -3.82
N HIS A 58 -3.72 1.33 -4.59
CA HIS A 58 -3.81 -0.04 -4.10
C HIS A 58 -2.78 -0.32 -3.02
N LEU A 59 -1.53 0.11 -3.23
CA LEU A 59 -0.47 -0.03 -2.24
C LEU A 59 -0.82 0.70 -0.95
N PHE A 60 -1.32 1.94 -1.07
CA PHE A 60 -1.76 2.73 0.08
C PHE A 60 -2.84 2.01 0.88
N ARG A 61 -3.86 1.47 0.22
CA ARG A 61 -4.96 0.79 0.90
C ARG A 61 -4.49 -0.44 1.66
N LEU A 62 -3.61 -1.23 1.07
CA LEU A 62 -3.05 -2.40 1.74
C LEU A 62 -2.19 -1.99 2.93
N TYR A 63 -1.34 -0.97 2.77
CA TYR A 63 -0.51 -0.49 3.86
C TYR A 63 -1.36 0.06 5.00
N TRP A 64 -2.39 0.83 4.70
CA TRP A 64 -3.32 1.36 5.70
C TRP A 64 -3.97 0.24 6.51
N ARG A 65 -4.36 -0.85 5.86
CA ARG A 65 -4.98 -1.98 6.53
C ARG A 65 -3.98 -2.78 7.37
N PHE A 66 -2.77 -2.94 6.87
CA PHE A 66 -1.79 -3.86 7.47
C PHE A 66 -0.91 -3.21 8.52
N LYS A 67 -0.64 -1.91 8.45
CA LYS A 67 0.35 -1.28 9.30
C LYS A 67 0.05 -1.43 10.79
N ASP A 68 -1.19 -1.25 11.19
CA ASP A 68 -1.59 -1.38 12.59
C ASP A 68 -1.78 -2.84 12.99
N ARG A 69 -2.38 -3.63 12.10
CA ARG A 69 -2.67 -5.03 12.37
C ARG A 69 -1.40 -5.86 12.57
N PHE A 70 -0.34 -5.58 11.80
CA PHE A 70 0.90 -6.35 11.85
C PHE A 70 2.06 -5.56 12.43
N GLY A 71 1.81 -4.36 12.98
CA GLY A 71 2.85 -3.56 13.61
C GLY A 71 3.94 -3.09 12.65
N LEU A 72 3.58 -2.77 11.41
CA LEU A 72 4.56 -2.27 10.43
C LEU A 72 5.06 -0.89 10.86
N LYS A 73 6.37 -0.74 10.94
CA LYS A 73 7.00 0.50 11.41
C LYS A 73 7.45 1.37 10.24
N ALA A 74 7.20 2.67 10.37
CA ALA A 74 7.64 3.65 9.36
C ALA A 74 9.15 3.60 9.14
N ALA A 75 9.92 3.36 10.19
CA ALA A 75 11.39 3.29 10.10
C ALA A 75 11.87 2.13 9.22
N ASP A 76 11.11 1.04 9.17
CA ASP A 76 11.46 -0.13 8.36
C ASP A 76 10.98 0.01 6.91
N HIS A 77 10.05 0.93 6.66
CA HIS A 77 9.42 1.11 5.35
C HIS A 77 9.33 2.61 5.01
N PRO A 78 10.47 3.32 4.95
CA PRO A 78 10.43 4.79 4.80
C PRO A 78 9.78 5.25 3.49
N SER A 79 10.03 4.58 2.38
CA SER A 79 9.45 4.97 1.09
C SER A 79 7.96 4.67 1.02
N VAL A 80 7.54 3.51 1.52
CA VAL A 80 6.12 3.14 1.58
C VAL A 80 5.37 4.08 2.52
N HIS A 81 5.93 4.39 3.67
CA HIS A 81 5.29 5.30 4.62
C HIS A 81 5.21 6.73 4.08
N ALA A 82 6.23 7.19 3.36
CA ALA A 82 6.20 8.49 2.71
C ALA A 82 5.10 8.58 1.65
N LEU A 83 4.89 7.49 0.89
CA LEU A 83 3.78 7.40 -0.05
C LEU A 83 2.44 7.47 0.69
N TYR A 84 2.33 6.74 1.80
CA TYR A 84 1.14 6.76 2.66
C TYR A 84 0.83 8.18 3.11
N ASP A 85 1.83 8.92 3.59
CA ASP A 85 1.65 10.31 4.03
C ASP A 85 1.20 11.22 2.89
N ARG A 86 1.80 11.06 1.69
CA ARG A 86 1.39 11.84 0.53
C ARG A 86 -0.06 11.57 0.15
N MET A 87 -0.47 10.30 0.19
CA MET A 87 -1.85 9.92 -0.11
C MET A 87 -2.83 10.50 0.91
N MET A 88 -2.45 10.49 2.19
CA MET A 88 -3.29 11.05 3.26
C MET A 88 -3.51 12.55 3.14
N GLN A 89 -2.65 13.26 2.40
CA GLN A 89 -2.83 14.69 2.15
C GLN A 89 -3.94 14.97 1.12
N ARG A 90 -4.36 13.97 0.37
CA ARG A 90 -5.38 14.16 -0.67
C ARG A 90 -6.78 14.15 -0.06
N PRO A 91 -7.61 15.19 -0.30
CA PRO A 91 -8.95 15.26 0.30
C PRO A 91 -9.85 14.07 -0.05
N ALA A 92 -9.78 13.58 -1.29
CA ALA A 92 -10.57 12.42 -1.72
C ALA A 92 -10.20 11.17 -0.95
N VAL A 93 -8.91 10.99 -0.64
CA VAL A 93 -8.43 9.85 0.15
C VAL A 93 -8.94 9.94 1.58
N LYS A 94 -8.86 11.13 2.19
CA LYS A 94 -9.36 11.35 3.55
C LYS A 94 -10.83 11.01 3.66
N LYS A 95 -11.64 11.43 2.70
CA LYS A 95 -13.08 11.12 2.68
C LYS A 95 -13.33 9.62 2.57
N THR A 96 -12.59 8.94 1.70
CA THR A 96 -12.70 7.49 1.53
C THR A 96 -12.39 6.74 2.81
N ILE A 97 -11.32 7.13 3.49
CA ILE A 97 -10.90 6.51 4.75
C ILE A 97 -11.95 6.73 5.85
N GLU A 98 -12.48 7.94 5.95
CA GLU A 98 -13.53 8.24 6.93
C GLU A 98 -14.77 7.39 6.69
N ALA A 99 -15.18 7.24 5.43
CA ALA A 99 -16.33 6.41 5.08
C ALA A 99 -16.08 4.93 5.40
N GLU A 100 -14.91 4.40 5.05
CA GLU A 100 -14.55 3.00 5.36
C GLU A 100 -14.47 2.75 6.85
N SER A 101 -13.92 3.70 7.61
CA SER A 101 -13.85 3.59 9.07
C SER A 101 -15.22 3.53 9.71
N LYS A 102 -16.17 4.33 9.22
CA LYS A 102 -17.56 4.32 9.69
C LYS A 102 -18.22 2.98 9.39
N ILE A 103 -18.00 2.45 8.19
CA ILE A 103 -18.57 1.16 7.80
C ILE A 103 -18.03 0.06 8.70
N GLN A 104 -16.72 0.02 8.94
CA GLN A 104 -16.11 -0.97 9.83
C GLN A 104 -16.61 -0.86 11.24
N SER A 105 -16.79 0.36 11.75
CA SER A 105 -17.31 0.59 13.11
C SER A 105 -18.76 0.13 13.25
N SER A 106 -19.54 0.12 12.16
CA SER A 106 -20.95 -0.29 12.18
C SER A 106 -21.15 -1.79 11.94
N LEU A 107 -20.12 -2.51 11.54
CA LEU A 107 -20.20 -3.95 11.30
C LEU A 107 -20.22 -4.72 12.63
N PRO A 108 -20.95 -5.83 12.69
CA PRO A 108 -20.91 -6.70 13.86
C PRO A 108 -19.50 -7.23 14.14
N ALA A 109 -19.19 -7.39 15.39
CA ALA A 109 -17.88 -7.91 15.80
C ALA A 109 -17.65 -9.36 15.31
#